data_e1e7a64c8dfc5298a3cf7b62b95cf183
#
_entry.id   e1e7a64c8dfc5298a3cf7b62b95cf183
#
_cell.length_a   1.000
_cell.length_b   1.000
_cell.length_c   1.000
_cell.angle_alpha   90.00
_cell.angle_beta   90.00
_cell.angle_gamma   90.00
#
_symmetry.space_group_name_H-M   'P 1'
#
loop_
_entity.id
_entity.type
_entity.pdbx_description
1 polymer ?
#
loop_
_entity_poly.entity_id
_entity_poly.type
_entity_poly.pdbx_seq_one_letter_code
_entity_poly.pdbx_strand_id
1 'polypeptide(L)'
;MLDDSFDDTGQRLKILFICSRNRRRSLTAETIFKSESAWDVRSAGTEDAARIKVTAGQLGWADVVVVMEKRHKERLQQKFPEEFATKRCVCFFISDDYEFMDTALVEILREKMREHFPAS
;
A
#
# COMPACT_ATOMS: atom_id res chain seq x y z
N MET A 1 -10.49 -12.49 24.68
CA MET A 1 -10.07 -12.30 24.29
C MET A 1 -9.74 -12.01 23.44
N LEU A 2 -9.88 -12.28 23.14
CA LEU A 2 -9.40 -12.05 22.45
C LEU A 2 -9.54 -11.66 21.54
N ASP A 3 -9.53 -11.52 21.26
CA ASP A 3 -9.49 -11.17 20.53
C ASP A 3 -9.26 -10.91 19.68
N ASP A 4 -9.32 -10.81 19.38
CA ASP A 4 -9.28 -10.59 18.75
C ASP A 4 -9.09 -10.18 17.63
N SER A 5 -9.42 -9.27 17.60
CA SER A 5 -9.60 -8.51 16.42
C SER A 5 -8.57 -8.80 15.39
N PHE A 6 -7.43 -9.08 15.73
CA PHE A 6 -6.53 -9.67 14.80
C PHE A 6 -6.36 -11.10 15.25
N ASP A 7 -5.66 -11.83 14.44
CA ASP A 7 -5.64 -13.25 14.65
C ASP A 7 -4.98 -13.60 15.97
N ASP A 8 -5.09 -14.86 16.30
CA ASP A 8 -4.60 -15.35 17.57
C ASP A 8 -3.09 -15.25 17.69
N THR A 9 -2.40 -15.07 16.56
CA THR A 9 -0.95 -14.91 16.59
C THR A 9 -0.53 -13.50 16.85
N GLY A 10 -1.47 -12.56 16.84
CA GLY A 10 -1.17 -11.15 17.00
C GLY A 10 -0.65 -10.48 15.74
N GLN A 11 -0.70 -11.19 14.62
CA GLN A 11 -0.21 -10.63 13.37
C GLN A 11 -1.17 -9.58 12.82
N ARG A 12 -0.58 -8.56 12.23
CA ARG A 12 -1.34 -7.50 11.57
C ARG A 12 -1.28 -7.70 10.07
N LEU A 13 -2.26 -7.14 9.36
CA LEU A 13 -2.26 -7.19 7.90
C LEU A 13 -1.13 -6.34 7.37
N LYS A 14 -0.30 -6.93 6.51
CA LYS A 14 0.86 -6.26 5.94
C LYS A 14 0.49 -5.65 4.60
N ILE A 15 0.51 -4.33 4.52
CA ILE A 15 0.09 -3.59 3.34
C ILE A 15 1.27 -2.84 2.75
N LEU A 16 1.49 -3.03 1.46
CA LEU A 16 2.53 -2.30 0.72
C LEU A 16 1.86 -1.33 -0.23
N PHE A 17 2.06 -0.03 0.01
CA PHE A 17 1.51 1.01 -0.85
C PHE A 17 2.49 1.36 -1.96
N ILE A 18 2.02 1.40 -3.21
CA ILE A 18 2.87 1.58 -4.39
C ILE A 18 2.38 2.77 -5.21
N CYS A 19 3.29 3.69 -5.53
CA CYS A 19 3.06 4.70 -6.55
C CYS A 19 4.31 4.75 -7.44
N SER A 20 4.49 5.83 -8.19
CA SER A 20 5.63 5.89 -9.14
C SER A 20 6.94 6.14 -8.42
N ARG A 21 7.01 7.21 -7.62
CA ARG A 21 8.27 7.70 -7.04
C ARG A 21 8.38 7.51 -5.54
N ASN A 22 7.30 7.10 -4.89
CA ASN A 22 7.28 6.92 -3.43
C ASN A 22 7.63 8.22 -2.68
N ARG A 23 7.15 9.35 -3.19
CA ARG A 23 7.42 10.65 -2.55
C ARG A 23 6.16 11.36 -2.12
N ARG A 24 5.00 10.98 -2.66
CA ARG A 24 3.74 11.66 -2.36
C ARG A 24 2.68 10.67 -1.94
N ARG A 25 1.99 10.04 -2.89
CA ARG A 25 0.81 9.22 -2.59
C ARG A 25 1.11 8.04 -1.67
N SER A 26 2.04 7.19 -2.04
CA SER A 26 2.33 6.01 -1.24
C SER A 26 3.02 6.37 0.08
N LEU A 27 3.87 7.39 0.06
CA LEU A 27 4.53 7.83 1.28
C LEU A 27 3.54 8.48 2.24
N THR A 28 2.56 9.22 1.71
CA THR A 28 1.50 9.77 2.55
C THR A 28 0.72 8.65 3.22
N ALA A 29 0.36 7.60 2.45
CA ALA A 29 -0.36 6.47 3.00
C ALA A 29 0.44 5.80 4.13
N GLU A 30 1.71 5.53 3.89
CA GLU A 30 2.55 4.94 4.93
C GLU A 30 2.58 5.83 6.17
N THR A 31 2.75 7.12 5.97
CA THR A 31 2.90 8.07 7.07
C THR A 31 1.66 8.13 7.94
N ILE A 32 0.47 8.18 7.33
CA ILE A 32 -0.76 8.35 8.11
C ILE A 32 -1.26 7.03 8.70
N PHE A 33 -0.89 5.89 8.13
CA PHE A 33 -1.42 4.60 8.61
C PHE A 33 -0.43 3.80 9.45
N LYS A 34 0.81 4.24 9.57
CA LYS A 34 1.81 3.45 10.30
C LYS A 34 1.51 3.32 11.79
N SER A 35 0.70 4.18 12.33
CA SER A 35 0.34 4.11 13.75
C SER A 35 -0.94 3.31 14.00
N GLU A 36 -1.59 2.82 12.95
CA GLU A 36 -2.80 2.03 13.12
C GLU A 36 -2.44 0.62 13.58
N SER A 37 -3.10 0.16 14.63
CA SER A 37 -2.75 -1.12 15.23
C SER A 37 -3.14 -2.31 14.37
N ALA A 38 -4.06 -2.13 13.42
CA ALA A 38 -4.55 -3.23 12.59
C ALA A 38 -3.60 -3.57 11.43
N TRP A 39 -2.70 -2.68 11.08
CA TRP A 39 -1.90 -2.80 9.86
C TRP A 39 -0.43 -2.56 10.10
N ASP A 40 0.41 -3.36 9.42
CA ASP A 40 1.83 -3.04 9.22
C ASP A 40 1.94 -2.49 7.81
N VAL A 41 2.46 -1.27 7.66
CA VAL A 41 2.46 -0.62 6.35
C VAL A 41 3.87 -0.25 5.92
N ARG A 42 4.12 -0.36 4.62
CA ARG A 42 5.34 0.09 3.97
C ARG A 42 4.94 0.74 2.65
N SER A 43 5.87 1.44 2.04
CA SER A 43 5.62 2.05 0.73
C SER A 43 6.85 1.95 -0.14
N ALA A 44 6.62 1.97 -1.46
CA ALA A 44 7.71 1.91 -2.44
C ALA A 44 7.21 2.49 -3.75
N GLY A 45 8.12 2.64 -4.70
CA GLY A 45 7.79 3.16 -6.02
C GLY A 45 8.24 2.23 -7.12
N THR A 46 7.60 2.37 -8.28
CA THR A 46 7.90 1.52 -9.44
C THR A 46 9.04 2.06 -10.30
N GLU A 47 9.36 3.35 -10.19
CA GLU A 47 10.40 3.95 -11.04
C GLU A 47 11.78 3.75 -10.43
N ASP A 48 12.80 3.72 -11.33
CA ASP A 48 14.17 3.49 -10.88
C ASP A 48 14.64 4.57 -9.92
N ALA A 49 14.15 5.79 -10.07
CA ALA A 49 14.52 6.91 -9.21
C ALA A 49 13.63 7.07 -7.99
N ALA A 50 12.81 6.07 -7.67
CA ALA A 50 11.94 6.15 -6.50
C ALA A 50 12.74 6.29 -5.21
N ARG A 51 12.17 6.96 -4.22
CA ARG A 51 12.79 7.09 -2.91
C ARG A 51 13.13 5.72 -2.33
N ILE A 52 12.16 4.82 -2.37
CA ILE A 52 12.36 3.42 -2.05
C ILE A 52 11.83 2.65 -3.25
N LYS A 53 12.73 1.98 -3.97
CA LYS A 53 12.31 1.21 -5.13
C LYS A 53 11.76 -0.13 -4.68
N VAL A 54 10.64 -0.55 -5.30
CA VAL A 54 10.00 -1.80 -4.94
C VAL A 54 10.92 -2.98 -5.29
N THR A 55 10.93 -3.98 -4.42
CA THR A 55 11.75 -5.18 -4.59
C THR A 55 10.87 -6.43 -4.47
N ALA A 56 11.40 -7.55 -4.96
CA ALA A 56 10.73 -8.83 -4.80
C ALA A 56 10.51 -9.16 -3.33
N GLY A 57 11.48 -8.81 -2.48
CA GLY A 57 11.37 -9.07 -1.05
C GLY A 57 10.21 -8.32 -0.41
N GLN A 58 9.99 -7.07 -0.82
CA GLN A 58 8.87 -6.29 -0.30
C GLN A 58 7.54 -6.87 -0.75
N LEU A 59 7.47 -7.33 -2.00
CA LEU A 59 6.26 -7.99 -2.49
C LEU A 59 5.99 -9.27 -1.71
N GLY A 60 7.04 -10.04 -1.44
CA GLY A 60 6.89 -11.25 -0.64
C GLY A 60 6.45 -10.98 0.78
N TRP A 61 6.91 -9.87 1.36
CA TRP A 61 6.52 -9.47 2.70
C TRP A 61 5.03 -9.13 2.80
N ALA A 62 4.47 -8.51 1.77
CA ALA A 62 3.11 -7.94 1.83
C ALA A 62 2.04 -9.01 1.75
N ASP A 63 1.01 -8.86 2.55
CA ASP A 63 -0.23 -9.63 2.40
C ASP A 63 -1.07 -9.07 1.27
N VAL A 64 -1.04 -7.75 1.10
CA VAL A 64 -1.78 -7.08 0.03
C VAL A 64 -0.97 -5.90 -0.48
N VAL A 65 -1.02 -5.71 -1.78
CA VAL A 65 -0.36 -4.58 -2.45
C VAL A 65 -1.44 -3.59 -2.86
N VAL A 66 -1.29 -2.34 -2.46
CA VAL A 66 -2.21 -1.28 -2.84
C VAL A 66 -1.47 -0.35 -3.80
N VAL A 67 -1.95 -0.29 -5.04
CA VAL A 67 -1.37 0.59 -6.05
C VAL A 67 -2.26 1.81 -6.22
N MET A 68 -1.66 2.93 -6.59
CA MET A 68 -2.42 4.17 -6.74
C MET A 68 -3.03 4.32 -8.13
N GLU A 69 -2.45 3.67 -9.13
CA GLU A 69 -2.98 3.70 -10.50
C GLU A 69 -2.78 2.34 -11.14
N LYS A 70 -3.59 2.07 -12.16
CA LYS A 70 -3.51 0.80 -12.90
C LYS A 70 -2.13 0.56 -13.50
N ARG A 71 -1.46 1.61 -13.96
CA ARG A 71 -0.12 1.47 -14.55
C ARG A 71 0.89 0.94 -13.56
N HIS A 72 0.71 1.21 -12.27
CA HIS A 72 1.59 0.65 -11.25
C HIS A 72 1.42 -0.86 -11.15
N LYS A 73 0.19 -1.33 -11.23
CA LYS A 73 -0.08 -2.76 -11.21
C LYS A 73 0.56 -3.44 -12.41
N GLU A 74 0.37 -2.85 -13.59
CA GLU A 74 0.93 -3.41 -14.82
C GLU A 74 2.45 -3.48 -14.75
N ARG A 75 3.08 -2.45 -14.19
CA ARG A 75 4.54 -2.44 -14.05
C ARG A 75 5.01 -3.55 -13.11
N LEU A 76 4.30 -3.78 -12.00
CA LEU A 76 4.64 -4.86 -11.09
C LEU A 76 4.49 -6.22 -11.77
N GLN A 77 3.45 -6.40 -12.56
CA GLN A 77 3.24 -7.64 -13.29
C GLN A 77 4.39 -7.90 -14.27
N GLN A 78 4.88 -6.86 -14.92
CA GLN A 78 5.98 -6.99 -15.87
C GLN A 78 7.30 -7.32 -15.18
N LYS A 79 7.58 -6.65 -14.07
CA LYS A 79 8.90 -6.77 -13.44
C LYS A 79 8.97 -7.93 -12.45
N PHE A 80 7.87 -8.31 -11.85
CA PHE A 80 7.84 -9.34 -10.80
C PHE A 80 6.70 -10.33 -11.05
N PRO A 81 6.70 -10.97 -12.23
CA PRO A 81 5.56 -11.83 -12.58
C PRO A 81 5.32 -12.96 -11.59
N GLU A 82 6.39 -13.55 -11.06
CA GLU A 82 6.23 -14.67 -10.13
C GLU A 82 5.74 -14.21 -8.78
N GLU A 83 6.39 -13.18 -8.22
CA GLU A 83 6.05 -12.70 -6.88
C GLU A 83 4.67 -12.06 -6.85
N PHE A 84 4.25 -11.48 -7.97
CA PHE A 84 2.99 -10.75 -8.03
C PHE A 84 1.80 -11.61 -8.44
N ALA A 85 2.04 -12.77 -9.05
CA ALA A 85 0.99 -13.59 -9.65
C ALA A 85 -0.07 -14.03 -8.64
N THR A 86 0.34 -14.36 -7.42
CA THR A 86 -0.57 -14.82 -6.38
C THR A 86 -0.89 -13.75 -5.36
N LYS A 87 -0.44 -12.52 -5.60
CA LYS A 87 -0.56 -11.45 -4.61
C LYS A 87 -1.90 -10.73 -4.77
N ARG A 88 -2.61 -10.53 -3.66
CA ARG A 88 -3.79 -9.68 -3.67
C ARG A 88 -3.37 -8.25 -3.97
N CYS A 89 -4.05 -7.62 -4.92
CA CYS A 89 -3.73 -6.26 -5.33
C CYS A 89 -5.01 -5.44 -5.42
N VAL A 90 -4.97 -4.26 -4.82
CA VAL A 90 -6.09 -3.31 -4.82
C VAL A 90 -5.59 -2.02 -5.46
N CYS A 91 -6.39 -1.44 -6.34
CA CYS A 91 -6.06 -0.16 -6.96
C CYS A 91 -6.98 0.92 -6.39
N PHE A 92 -6.37 1.99 -5.88
CA PHE A 92 -7.13 3.09 -5.28
C PHE A 92 -7.55 4.14 -6.30
N PHE A 93 -6.96 4.15 -7.50
CA PHE A 93 -7.28 5.10 -8.56
C PHE A 93 -7.13 6.55 -8.09
N ILE A 94 -5.99 6.87 -7.50
CA ILE A 94 -5.67 8.22 -7.04
C ILE A 94 -4.65 8.82 -7.99
N SER A 95 -5.00 9.94 -8.63
CA SER A 95 -4.12 10.59 -9.58
C SER A 95 -2.92 11.24 -8.90
N ASP A 96 -1.93 11.65 -9.70
CA ASP A 96 -0.68 12.22 -9.21
C ASP A 96 -0.76 13.73 -9.06
N ASP A 97 -1.90 14.23 -8.57
CA ASP A 97 -2.14 15.67 -8.47
C ASP A 97 -1.94 16.25 -7.08
N TYR A 98 -1.49 15.43 -6.13
CA TYR A 98 -1.45 15.81 -4.73
C TYR A 98 -0.02 15.86 -4.21
N GLU A 99 0.25 16.85 -3.37
CA GLU A 99 1.54 16.92 -2.67
C GLU A 99 1.56 15.95 -1.50
N PHE A 100 2.75 15.71 -0.97
CA PHE A 100 2.90 14.89 0.22
C PHE A 100 2.08 15.48 1.36
N MET A 101 1.26 14.65 1.99
CA MET A 101 0.40 15.01 3.13
C MET A 101 -0.65 16.07 2.82
N ASP A 102 -0.95 16.27 1.53
CA ASP A 102 -2.07 17.12 1.12
C ASP A 102 -3.34 16.65 1.83
N THR A 103 -4.06 17.59 2.43
CA THR A 103 -5.27 17.27 3.21
C THR A 103 -6.28 16.48 2.37
N ALA A 104 -6.47 16.88 1.11
CA ALA A 104 -7.41 16.17 0.23
C ALA A 104 -6.94 14.73 -0.02
N LEU A 105 -5.64 14.54 -0.22
CA LEU A 105 -5.08 13.20 -0.41
C LEU A 105 -5.28 12.34 0.84
N VAL A 106 -5.04 12.90 2.01
CA VAL A 106 -5.23 12.18 3.27
C VAL A 106 -6.67 11.71 3.40
N GLU A 107 -7.63 12.58 3.09
CA GLU A 107 -9.04 12.22 3.17
C GLU A 107 -9.41 11.13 2.19
N ILE A 108 -8.90 11.22 0.95
CA ILE A 108 -9.15 10.19 -0.06
C ILE A 108 -8.59 8.86 0.40
N LEU A 109 -7.37 8.86 0.91
CA LEU A 109 -6.74 7.62 1.38
C LEU A 109 -7.53 6.99 2.52
N ARG A 110 -7.99 7.79 3.48
CA ARG A 110 -8.80 7.26 4.58
C ARG A 110 -10.11 6.67 4.08
N GLU A 111 -10.73 7.34 3.12
CA GLU A 111 -11.96 6.84 2.52
C GLU A 111 -11.73 5.50 1.82
N LYS A 112 -10.67 5.41 1.01
CA LYS A 112 -10.35 4.19 0.29
C LYS A 112 -10.03 3.04 1.25
N MET A 113 -9.34 3.33 2.33
CA MET A 113 -9.04 2.29 3.32
C MET A 113 -10.31 1.77 3.97
N ARG A 114 -11.26 2.65 4.27
CA ARG A 114 -12.55 2.22 4.82
C ARG A 114 -13.30 1.33 3.84
N GLU A 115 -13.23 1.65 2.54
CA GLU A 115 -13.93 0.87 1.52
C GLU A 115 -13.33 -0.53 1.35
N HIS A 116 -12.00 -0.61 1.32
CA HIS A 116 -11.32 -1.86 0.98
C HIS A 116 -10.88 -2.67 2.19
N PHE A 117 -10.69 -2.03 3.32
CA PHE A 117 -10.21 -2.68 4.55
C PHE A 117 -11.05 -2.19 5.72
N PRO A 118 -12.34 -2.52 5.73
CA PRO A 118 -13.20 -2.03 6.80
C PRO A 118 -12.71 -2.52 8.15
N ALA A 119 -12.72 -1.62 9.12
CA ALA A 119 -12.35 -1.97 10.48
C ALA A 119 -13.42 -2.89 11.04
N SER A 120 -12.96 -3.88 11.76
CA SER A 120 -13.89 -4.80 12.38
C SER A 120 -14.19 -4.39 13.81
#